data_874bf77725f6119ea92e63a89d29c391
#
_entry.id   874bf77725f6119ea92e63a89d29c391
#
_cell.length_a   1.000
_cell.length_b   1.000
_cell.length_c   1.000
_cell.angle_alpha   90.00
_cell.angle_beta   90.00
_cell.angle_gamma   90.00
#
_symmetry.space_group_name_H-M   'P 1'
#
loop_
_entity.id
_entity.type
_entity.pdbx_description
1 polymer ?
#
loop_
_entity_poly.entity_id
_entity_poly.type
_entity_poly.pdbx_seq_one_letter_code
_entity_poly.pdbx_strand_id
1 'polypeptide(L)'
;MAEYYLQTKDLAVGYHGKALIHDINFGICKGEIVTLIGPNGSGKSTILKSITRQLRLVGGKVFFDETSLMNISYKELSSRMAVVLTERIRTELMTCHDIVATGRYPYTGRLGILTAEDERIVDEAMAAVHAQEIGNRDFNAISDGQKQRIMLARAICQEPEIIVLDEPTSYLDIRYKLELLDILKRMAKEKGITVLMSLHEIDLAQKCADRIVCVRGEEIMAYGTPEEVFYEETIEKLYDLDNGSYNPLSGSLELKKTEGEPEVFVISSGGNGTPIYRKLQREGRPFAAGILYTNDVDYQAARVLASKIITEEPFEEISDNTYKNAENMIDQCQIVVNAGVHIGSCNHRMRNLLQYAQ
;
A
#
# COMPACT_ATOMS: atom_id res chain seq x y z
N MET A 1 3.55 11.83 25.80
CA MET A 1 3.10 10.55 25.19
C MET A 1 2.04 10.91 24.20
N ALA A 2 2.05 10.36 22.98
CA ALA A 2 0.98 10.60 22.02
C ALA A 2 -0.32 10.04 22.60
N GLU A 3 -1.38 10.85 22.59
CA GLU A 3 -2.71 10.45 23.05
C GLU A 3 -3.37 9.68 21.91
N TYR A 4 -3.41 8.35 22.03
CA TYR A 4 -4.01 7.50 21.01
C TYR A 4 -5.53 7.50 21.11
N TYR A 5 -6.18 7.73 19.99
CA TYR A 5 -7.63 7.69 19.84
C TYR A 5 -8.16 6.24 19.80
N LEU A 6 -7.45 5.34 19.14
CA LEU A 6 -7.66 3.88 19.22
C LEU A 6 -6.34 3.22 19.61
N GLN A 7 -6.35 2.31 20.59
CA GLN A 7 -5.17 1.61 21.05
C GLN A 7 -5.47 0.14 21.31
N THR A 8 -4.57 -0.73 20.88
CA THR A 8 -4.56 -2.15 21.26
C THR A 8 -3.49 -2.40 22.33
N LYS A 9 -3.78 -3.25 23.31
CA LYS A 9 -2.84 -3.68 24.35
C LYS A 9 -2.89 -5.18 24.50
N ASP A 10 -1.78 -5.84 24.19
CA ASP A 10 -1.58 -7.30 24.25
C ASP A 10 -2.75 -8.05 23.59
N LEU A 11 -3.29 -7.45 22.49
CA LEU A 11 -4.47 -7.94 21.86
C LEU A 11 -4.19 -9.27 21.16
N ALA A 12 -5.02 -10.28 21.42
CA ALA A 12 -5.02 -11.55 20.72
C ALA A 12 -6.35 -11.74 19.98
N VAL A 13 -6.25 -12.07 18.71
CA VAL A 13 -7.40 -12.24 17.80
C VAL A 13 -7.39 -13.61 17.14
N GLY A 14 -8.57 -14.15 16.82
CA GLY A 14 -8.68 -15.46 16.20
C GLY A 14 -10.09 -15.98 16.22
N TYR A 15 -10.25 -17.30 16.06
CA TYR A 15 -11.54 -17.97 15.94
C TYR A 15 -11.69 -19.06 16.99
N HIS A 16 -12.93 -19.26 17.47
CA HIS A 16 -13.27 -20.33 18.41
C HIS A 16 -12.37 -20.38 19.67
N GLY A 17 -11.93 -19.21 20.16
CA GLY A 17 -11.07 -19.10 21.33
C GLY A 17 -9.60 -19.47 21.11
N LYS A 18 -9.19 -19.76 19.87
CA LYS A 18 -7.80 -19.96 19.50
C LYS A 18 -7.24 -18.68 18.88
N ALA A 19 -6.11 -18.19 19.42
CA ALA A 19 -5.42 -17.05 18.84
C ALA A 19 -4.81 -17.44 17.49
N LEU A 20 -5.02 -16.58 16.50
CA LEU A 20 -4.35 -16.60 15.23
C LEU A 20 -3.16 -15.62 15.25
N ILE A 21 -3.35 -14.48 15.91
CA ILE A 21 -2.34 -13.46 16.09
C ILE A 21 -2.41 -13.03 17.54
N HIS A 22 -1.27 -12.84 18.16
CA HIS A 22 -1.14 -12.41 19.57
C HIS A 22 -0.21 -11.20 19.69
N ASP A 23 -0.16 -10.62 20.88
CA ASP A 23 0.72 -9.50 21.24
C ASP A 23 0.60 -8.28 20.31
N ILE A 24 -0.64 -8.03 19.81
CA ILE A 24 -0.92 -6.91 18.94
C ILE A 24 -0.94 -5.62 19.75
N ASN A 25 0.08 -4.78 19.53
CA ASN A 25 0.26 -3.51 20.20
C ASN A 25 0.50 -2.40 19.19
N PHE A 26 -0.51 -1.59 18.92
CA PHE A 26 -0.38 -0.35 18.14
C PHE A 26 -1.41 0.69 18.58
N GLY A 27 -1.18 1.93 18.20
CA GLY A 27 -2.08 3.04 18.48
C GLY A 27 -2.33 3.89 17.25
N ILE A 28 -3.46 4.56 17.21
CA ILE A 28 -3.88 5.45 16.13
C ILE A 28 -4.28 6.77 16.74
N CYS A 29 -3.70 7.89 16.29
CA CYS A 29 -4.11 9.21 16.68
C CYS A 29 -5.35 9.68 15.90
N LYS A 30 -6.06 10.66 16.41
CA LYS A 30 -7.24 11.20 15.73
C LYS A 30 -6.85 11.83 14.38
N GLY A 31 -7.57 11.47 13.31
CA GLY A 31 -7.31 11.97 11.96
C GLY A 31 -6.12 11.32 11.24
N GLU A 32 -5.51 10.26 11.81
CA GLU A 32 -4.49 9.45 11.14
C GLU A 32 -5.11 8.39 10.22
N ILE A 33 -4.38 8.06 9.15
CA ILE A 33 -4.63 6.90 8.29
C ILE A 33 -3.63 5.82 8.65
N VAL A 34 -4.11 4.72 9.21
CA VAL A 34 -3.29 3.55 9.53
C VAL A 34 -3.65 2.39 8.61
N THR A 35 -2.64 1.80 7.99
CA THR A 35 -2.84 0.73 7.01
C THR A 35 -2.15 -0.56 7.45
N LEU A 36 -2.92 -1.65 7.48
CA LEU A 36 -2.41 -3.01 7.68
C LEU A 36 -1.94 -3.58 6.34
N ILE A 37 -0.71 -4.04 6.27
CA ILE A 37 -0.14 -4.75 5.12
C ILE A 37 0.39 -6.13 5.53
N GLY A 38 0.54 -7.02 4.56
CA GLY A 38 1.05 -8.38 4.77
C GLY A 38 0.42 -9.37 3.80
N PRO A 39 0.94 -10.60 3.73
CA PRO A 39 0.47 -11.62 2.80
C PRO A 39 -1.00 -11.98 3.01
N ASN A 40 -1.59 -12.64 2.00
CA ASN A 40 -2.95 -13.17 2.11
C ASN A 40 -3.01 -14.21 3.22
N GLY A 41 -4.08 -14.16 4.02
CA GLY A 41 -4.22 -15.07 5.16
C GLY A 41 -3.42 -14.70 6.40
N SER A 42 -2.65 -13.59 6.40
CA SER A 42 -1.90 -13.14 7.60
C SER A 42 -2.78 -12.66 8.76
N GLY A 43 -4.11 -12.56 8.57
CA GLY A 43 -5.05 -12.20 9.63
C GLY A 43 -5.42 -10.73 9.72
N LYS A 44 -5.08 -9.88 8.74
CA LYS A 44 -5.47 -8.46 8.68
C LYS A 44 -6.96 -8.24 8.92
N SER A 45 -7.80 -8.95 8.15
CA SER A 45 -9.26 -8.90 8.30
C SER A 45 -9.74 -9.42 9.67
N THR A 46 -9.02 -10.38 10.27
CA THR A 46 -9.33 -10.87 11.62
C THR A 46 -9.08 -9.79 12.67
N ILE A 47 -7.96 -9.03 12.54
CA ILE A 47 -7.67 -7.88 13.40
C ILE A 47 -8.79 -6.84 13.26
N LEU A 48 -9.13 -6.44 12.01
CA LEU A 48 -10.17 -5.44 11.75
C LEU A 48 -11.53 -5.88 12.30
N LYS A 49 -11.95 -7.13 12.04
CA LYS A 49 -13.21 -7.69 12.57
C LYS A 49 -13.24 -7.77 14.10
N SER A 50 -12.10 -8.00 14.74
CA SER A 50 -12.01 -8.01 16.21
C SER A 50 -12.10 -6.59 16.79
N ILE A 51 -11.42 -5.61 16.20
CA ILE A 51 -11.49 -4.20 16.61
C ILE A 51 -12.91 -3.64 16.41
N THR A 52 -13.63 -4.08 15.37
CA THR A 52 -15.02 -3.67 15.11
C THR A 52 -16.06 -4.48 15.90
N ARG A 53 -15.66 -5.37 16.81
CA ARG A 53 -16.51 -6.27 17.62
C ARG A 53 -17.37 -7.24 16.81
N GLN A 54 -17.04 -7.49 15.55
CA GLN A 54 -17.67 -8.55 14.77
C GLN A 54 -17.14 -9.93 15.14
N LEU A 55 -15.88 -9.97 15.62
CA LEU A 55 -15.29 -11.16 16.25
C LEU A 55 -15.00 -10.86 17.72
N ARG A 56 -15.16 -11.88 18.57
CA ARG A 56 -14.79 -11.79 19.98
C ARG A 56 -13.27 -11.77 20.10
N LEU A 57 -12.76 -10.92 20.98
CA LEU A 57 -11.34 -10.93 21.34
C LEU A 57 -11.00 -12.27 22.01
N VAL A 58 -9.85 -12.82 21.68
CA VAL A 58 -9.32 -14.02 22.34
C VAL A 58 -8.56 -13.61 23.61
N GLY A 59 -7.89 -12.45 23.58
CA GLY A 59 -7.17 -11.89 24.74
C GLY A 59 -6.88 -10.40 24.54
N GLY A 60 -6.30 -9.79 25.54
CA GLY A 60 -5.91 -8.38 25.53
C GLY A 60 -7.07 -7.40 25.57
N LYS A 61 -6.80 -6.16 25.18
CA LYS A 61 -7.78 -5.06 25.23
C LYS A 61 -7.66 -4.13 24.03
N VAL A 62 -8.79 -3.55 23.65
CA VAL A 62 -8.87 -2.43 22.72
C VAL A 62 -9.48 -1.25 23.46
N PHE A 63 -8.85 -0.11 23.36
CA PHE A 63 -9.34 1.17 23.91
C PHE A 63 -9.75 2.09 22.76
N PHE A 64 -10.84 2.78 22.95
CA PHE A 64 -11.37 3.77 22.06
C PHE A 64 -11.62 5.04 22.90
N ASP A 65 -10.83 6.08 22.66
CA ASP A 65 -10.87 7.31 23.44
C ASP A 65 -10.78 7.01 24.97
N GLU A 66 -9.68 6.33 25.37
CA GLU A 66 -9.41 5.86 26.74
C GLU A 66 -10.42 4.86 27.35
N THR A 67 -11.57 4.68 26.72
CA THR A 67 -12.59 3.74 27.18
C THR A 67 -12.36 2.37 26.58
N SER A 68 -12.39 1.30 27.41
CA SER A 68 -12.33 -0.07 26.89
C SER A 68 -13.48 -0.32 25.91
N LEU A 69 -13.16 -0.78 24.71
CA LEU A 69 -14.13 -1.09 23.65
C LEU A 69 -15.29 -1.98 24.14
N MET A 70 -15.02 -2.87 25.09
CA MET A 70 -16.04 -3.78 25.66
C MET A 70 -17.06 -3.07 26.55
N ASN A 71 -16.71 -1.89 27.05
CA ASN A 71 -17.59 -1.07 27.91
C ASN A 71 -18.46 -0.08 27.11
N ILE A 72 -18.18 0.10 25.83
CA ILE A 72 -18.97 0.96 24.92
C ILE A 72 -20.21 0.18 24.46
N SER A 73 -21.39 0.77 24.52
CA SER A 73 -22.60 0.15 24.00
C SER A 73 -22.56 -0.01 22.48
N TYR A 74 -23.25 -1.01 21.92
CA TYR A 74 -23.32 -1.17 20.46
C TYR A 74 -23.92 0.06 19.76
N LYS A 75 -24.89 0.71 20.37
CA LYS A 75 -25.50 1.94 19.83
C LYS A 75 -24.48 3.08 19.76
N GLU A 76 -23.73 3.30 20.83
CA GLU A 76 -22.69 4.31 20.87
C GLU A 76 -21.55 3.99 19.88
N LEU A 77 -21.09 2.73 19.84
CA LEU A 77 -20.08 2.31 18.91
C LEU A 77 -20.51 2.53 17.45
N SER A 78 -21.77 2.22 17.12
CA SER A 78 -22.31 2.41 15.77
C SER A 78 -22.53 3.87 15.38
N SER A 79 -22.56 4.83 16.28
CA SER A 79 -22.54 6.26 15.93
C SER A 79 -21.14 6.82 15.75
N ARG A 80 -20.10 6.16 16.29
CA ARG A 80 -18.73 6.64 16.28
C ARG A 80 -17.82 5.88 15.29
N MET A 81 -18.17 4.64 14.93
CA MET A 81 -17.36 3.76 14.07
C MET A 81 -18.17 3.26 12.89
N ALA A 82 -17.74 3.58 11.68
CA ALA A 82 -18.29 3.00 10.46
C ALA A 82 -17.37 1.88 9.94
N VAL A 83 -17.97 0.86 9.32
CA VAL A 83 -17.24 -0.32 8.84
C VAL A 83 -17.63 -0.63 7.39
N VAL A 84 -16.63 -0.79 6.54
CA VAL A 84 -16.78 -1.25 5.16
C VAL A 84 -15.96 -2.53 4.99
N LEU A 85 -16.63 -3.65 4.85
CA LEU A 85 -16.00 -4.96 4.65
C LEU A 85 -16.03 -5.37 3.18
N THR A 86 -15.18 -6.30 2.82
CA THR A 86 -15.09 -6.91 1.49
C THR A 86 -16.31 -7.77 1.14
N GLU A 87 -17.16 -8.11 2.11
CA GLU A 87 -18.32 -8.96 1.90
C GLU A 87 -19.34 -8.29 0.99
N ARG A 88 -19.74 -9.00 -0.07
CA ARG A 88 -20.75 -8.51 -1.01
C ARG A 88 -22.12 -8.45 -0.34
N ILE A 89 -22.64 -7.27 -0.16
CA ILE A 89 -24.03 -7.06 0.27
C ILE A 89 -24.94 -7.40 -0.91
N ARG A 90 -25.84 -8.32 -0.70
CA ARG A 90 -26.96 -8.58 -1.63
C ARG A 90 -28.20 -7.95 -1.03
N THR A 91 -28.81 -7.05 -1.75
CA THR A 91 -30.03 -6.37 -1.36
C THR A 91 -31.11 -6.67 -2.38
N GLU A 92 -32.34 -6.77 -1.95
CA GLU A 92 -33.49 -6.85 -2.83
C GLU A 92 -34.15 -5.47 -2.93
N LEU A 93 -34.31 -4.95 -4.17
CA LEU A 93 -35.09 -3.75 -4.48
C LEU A 93 -34.60 -2.45 -3.80
N MET A 94 -33.30 -2.34 -3.45
CA MET A 94 -32.74 -1.11 -2.89
C MET A 94 -32.00 -0.31 -3.94
N THR A 95 -32.27 1.00 -3.97
CA THR A 95 -31.49 1.95 -4.76
C THR A 95 -30.16 2.25 -4.07
N CYS A 96 -29.23 2.89 -4.82
CA CYS A 96 -27.97 3.36 -4.24
C CYS A 96 -28.21 4.36 -3.09
N HIS A 97 -29.21 5.24 -3.24
CA HIS A 97 -29.62 6.18 -2.20
C HIS A 97 -30.10 5.45 -0.95
N ASP A 98 -30.97 4.42 -1.08
CA ASP A 98 -31.44 3.65 0.07
C ASP A 98 -30.29 2.98 0.82
N ILE A 99 -29.29 2.45 0.10
CA ILE A 99 -28.10 1.87 0.74
C ILE A 99 -27.34 2.93 1.55
N VAL A 100 -27.09 4.12 1.01
CA VAL A 100 -26.42 5.21 1.75
C VAL A 100 -27.24 5.62 2.95
N ALA A 101 -28.55 5.75 2.80
CA ALA A 101 -29.49 6.11 3.86
C ALA A 101 -29.45 5.14 5.06
N THR A 102 -29.12 3.85 4.84
CA THR A 102 -28.90 2.93 5.97
C THR A 102 -27.79 3.37 6.92
N GLY A 103 -26.87 4.24 6.50
CA GLY A 103 -25.86 4.86 7.36
C GLY A 103 -26.47 5.70 8.49
N ARG A 104 -27.71 6.17 8.33
CA ARG A 104 -28.41 6.95 9.35
C ARG A 104 -29.11 6.11 10.43
N TYR A 105 -29.11 4.77 10.34
CA TYR A 105 -29.76 3.91 11.33
C TYR A 105 -29.36 4.17 12.79
N PRO A 106 -28.12 4.50 13.15
CA PRO A 106 -27.80 4.83 14.54
C PRO A 106 -28.57 6.05 15.10
N TYR A 107 -29.05 6.93 14.23
CA TYR A 107 -29.72 8.21 14.56
C TYR A 107 -31.24 8.13 14.39
N THR A 108 -31.75 7.22 13.55
CA THR A 108 -33.18 7.04 13.35
C THR A 108 -33.80 6.25 14.51
N GLY A 109 -35.07 6.53 14.80
CA GLY A 109 -35.83 5.79 15.79
C GLY A 109 -36.16 4.36 15.34
N ARG A 110 -37.00 3.65 16.12
CA ARG A 110 -37.40 2.26 15.84
C ARG A 110 -38.07 2.04 14.48
N LEU A 111 -38.64 3.07 13.89
CA LEU A 111 -39.28 2.99 12.57
C LEU A 111 -38.34 3.26 11.40
N GLY A 112 -37.09 3.68 11.66
CA GLY A 112 -36.11 3.96 10.61
C GLY A 112 -36.48 5.14 9.70
N ILE A 113 -37.40 6.03 10.15
CA ILE A 113 -37.83 7.18 9.34
C ILE A 113 -36.75 8.25 9.36
N LEU A 114 -36.29 8.65 8.16
CA LEU A 114 -35.34 9.73 7.97
C LEU A 114 -35.99 11.09 8.18
N THR A 115 -35.29 11.99 8.82
CA THR A 115 -35.64 13.40 8.89
C THR A 115 -35.16 14.15 7.65
N ALA A 116 -35.58 15.39 7.45
CA ALA A 116 -35.04 16.22 6.36
C ALA A 116 -33.52 16.48 6.51
N GLU A 117 -33.01 16.50 7.73
CA GLU A 117 -31.58 16.61 8.02
C GLU A 117 -30.84 15.32 7.63
N ASP A 118 -31.40 14.15 7.93
CA ASP A 118 -30.82 12.86 7.50
C ASP A 118 -30.73 12.78 5.97
N GLU A 119 -31.78 13.20 5.25
CA GLU A 119 -31.77 13.25 3.77
C GLU A 119 -30.66 14.17 3.25
N ARG A 120 -30.49 15.35 3.84
CA ARG A 120 -29.40 16.27 3.48
C ARG A 120 -28.03 15.63 3.68
N ILE A 121 -27.82 14.91 4.78
CA ILE A 121 -26.55 14.19 5.06
C ILE A 121 -26.32 13.05 4.06
N VAL A 122 -27.37 12.33 3.65
CA VAL A 122 -27.30 11.30 2.59
C VAL A 122 -26.82 11.93 1.28
N ASP A 123 -27.42 13.04 0.85
CA ASP A 123 -27.04 13.74 -0.38
C ASP A 123 -25.59 14.26 -0.33
N GLU A 124 -25.17 14.82 0.81
CA GLU A 124 -23.79 15.27 1.01
C GLU A 124 -22.79 14.11 1.00
N ALA A 125 -23.14 12.96 1.58
CA ALA A 125 -22.30 11.76 1.55
C ALA A 125 -22.17 11.22 0.11
N MET A 126 -23.25 11.22 -0.65
CA MET A 126 -23.23 10.84 -2.07
C MET A 126 -22.39 11.80 -2.92
N ALA A 127 -22.49 13.11 -2.63
CA ALA A 127 -21.68 14.13 -3.29
C ALA A 127 -20.18 13.95 -2.99
N ALA A 128 -19.83 13.64 -1.75
CA ALA A 128 -18.44 13.44 -1.33
C ALA A 128 -17.71 12.33 -2.08
N VAL A 129 -18.46 11.34 -2.59
CA VAL A 129 -17.93 10.21 -3.39
C VAL A 129 -18.30 10.29 -4.89
N HIS A 130 -18.81 11.42 -5.36
CA HIS A 130 -19.25 11.65 -6.74
C HIS A 130 -20.24 10.57 -7.25
N ALA A 131 -21.25 10.26 -6.45
CA ALA A 131 -22.24 9.21 -6.75
C ALA A 131 -23.68 9.69 -6.93
N GLN A 132 -23.93 11.01 -7.00
CA GLN A 132 -25.29 11.57 -7.07
C GLN A 132 -26.08 11.05 -8.30
N GLU A 133 -25.42 10.96 -9.47
CA GLU A 133 -26.06 10.54 -10.73
C GLU A 133 -26.58 9.10 -10.70
N ILE A 134 -26.07 8.25 -9.79
CA ILE A 134 -26.47 6.87 -9.68
C ILE A 134 -27.42 6.59 -8.50
N GLY A 135 -27.82 7.63 -7.77
CA GLY A 135 -28.62 7.51 -6.54
C GLY A 135 -29.90 6.66 -6.73
N ASN A 136 -30.64 6.89 -7.80
CA ASN A 136 -31.87 6.17 -8.11
C ASN A 136 -31.68 4.82 -8.81
N ARG A 137 -30.43 4.37 -9.07
CA ARG A 137 -30.17 3.08 -9.69
C ARG A 137 -30.28 1.96 -8.67
N ASP A 138 -30.72 0.79 -9.16
CA ASP A 138 -30.63 -0.45 -8.36
C ASP A 138 -29.15 -0.72 -8.01
N PHE A 139 -28.88 -0.90 -6.72
CA PHE A 139 -27.53 -1.19 -6.21
C PHE A 139 -26.91 -2.45 -6.82
N ASN A 140 -27.71 -3.46 -7.16
CA ASN A 140 -27.20 -4.67 -7.79
C ASN A 140 -26.83 -4.47 -9.27
N ALA A 141 -27.38 -3.46 -9.92
CA ALA A 141 -27.20 -3.20 -11.34
C ALA A 141 -26.00 -2.26 -11.67
N ILE A 142 -25.27 -1.78 -10.66
CA ILE A 142 -24.11 -0.92 -10.86
C ILE A 142 -22.80 -1.72 -10.82
N SER A 143 -21.70 -1.12 -11.36
CA SER A 143 -20.37 -1.75 -11.36
C SER A 143 -19.79 -1.90 -9.96
N ASP A 144 -18.81 -2.81 -9.79
CA ASP A 144 -18.19 -3.04 -8.48
C ASP A 144 -17.49 -1.77 -7.95
N GLY A 145 -16.87 -0.96 -8.82
CA GLY A 145 -16.31 0.34 -8.42
C GLY A 145 -17.37 1.34 -7.95
N GLN A 146 -18.54 1.34 -8.60
CA GLN A 146 -19.68 2.15 -8.14
C GLN A 146 -20.22 1.63 -6.80
N LYS A 147 -20.33 0.31 -6.63
CA LYS A 147 -20.73 -0.29 -5.34
C LYS A 147 -19.79 0.14 -4.22
N GLN A 148 -18.48 0.11 -4.44
CA GLN A 148 -17.51 0.53 -3.44
C GLN A 148 -17.68 2.00 -3.05
N ARG A 149 -17.93 2.90 -4.00
CA ARG A 149 -18.24 4.31 -3.70
C ARG A 149 -19.52 4.46 -2.90
N ILE A 150 -20.59 3.73 -3.22
CA ILE A 150 -21.83 3.74 -2.46
C ILE A 150 -21.62 3.22 -1.02
N MET A 151 -20.83 2.16 -0.84
CA MET A 151 -20.48 1.65 0.48
C MET A 151 -19.65 2.65 1.29
N LEU A 152 -18.75 3.38 0.66
CA LEU A 152 -18.02 4.47 1.30
C LEU A 152 -18.96 5.63 1.64
N ALA A 153 -19.87 6.04 0.74
CA ALA A 153 -20.89 7.07 1.03
C ALA A 153 -21.76 6.68 2.24
N ARG A 154 -22.17 5.40 2.33
CA ARG A 154 -22.89 4.88 3.49
C ARG A 154 -22.08 5.04 4.79
N ALA A 155 -20.78 4.74 4.76
CA ALA A 155 -19.89 4.92 5.91
C ALA A 155 -19.74 6.42 6.28
N ILE A 156 -19.62 7.30 5.30
CA ILE A 156 -19.54 8.76 5.48
C ILE A 156 -20.85 9.31 6.06
N CYS A 157 -21.99 8.86 5.54
CA CYS A 157 -23.33 9.24 5.95
C CYS A 157 -23.60 8.95 7.44
N GLN A 158 -22.89 7.99 8.00
CA GLN A 158 -22.94 7.68 9.43
C GLN A 158 -22.28 8.76 10.30
N GLU A 159 -21.54 9.72 9.72
CA GLU A 159 -20.75 10.76 10.41
C GLU A 159 -19.83 10.18 11.50
N PRO A 160 -19.00 9.19 11.17
CA PRO A 160 -18.20 8.48 12.15
C PRO A 160 -16.96 9.29 12.56
N GLU A 161 -16.40 8.96 13.72
CA GLU A 161 -15.10 9.45 14.18
C GLU A 161 -13.95 8.57 13.62
N ILE A 162 -14.24 7.26 13.34
CA ILE A 162 -13.33 6.33 12.71
C ILE A 162 -14.03 5.49 11.64
N ILE A 163 -13.36 5.31 10.51
CA ILE A 163 -13.79 4.39 9.44
C ILE A 163 -12.82 3.21 9.37
N VAL A 164 -13.34 2.01 9.46
CA VAL A 164 -12.58 0.76 9.30
C VAL A 164 -12.93 0.13 7.95
N LEU A 165 -11.90 -0.09 7.10
CA LEU A 165 -12.09 -0.64 5.76
C LEU A 165 -11.22 -1.90 5.57
N ASP A 166 -11.85 -2.97 5.12
CA ASP A 166 -11.12 -4.20 4.78
C ASP A 166 -10.99 -4.28 3.26
N GLU A 167 -9.75 -4.16 2.76
CA GLU A 167 -9.38 -4.20 1.35
C GLU A 167 -10.22 -3.28 0.44
N PRO A 168 -10.34 -1.99 0.75
CA PRO A 168 -11.26 -1.09 0.03
C PRO A 168 -10.89 -0.87 -1.45
N THR A 169 -9.67 -1.22 -1.86
CA THR A 169 -9.19 -1.08 -3.25
C THR A 169 -9.36 -2.34 -4.09
N SER A 170 -9.79 -3.46 -3.47
CA SER A 170 -9.99 -4.72 -4.19
C SER A 170 -11.04 -4.59 -5.29
N TYR A 171 -10.76 -5.19 -6.45
CA TYR A 171 -11.62 -5.16 -7.65
C TYR A 171 -11.82 -3.78 -8.30
N LEU A 172 -11.11 -2.75 -7.86
CA LEU A 172 -11.12 -1.43 -8.47
C LEU A 172 -10.02 -1.31 -9.53
N ASP A 173 -10.31 -0.59 -10.62
CA ASP A 173 -9.26 -0.14 -11.52
C ASP A 173 -8.42 0.99 -10.89
N ILE A 174 -7.29 1.31 -11.51
CA ILE A 174 -6.32 2.28 -10.98
C ILE A 174 -6.97 3.65 -10.70
N ARG A 175 -7.86 4.11 -11.58
CA ARG A 175 -8.52 5.41 -11.43
C ARG A 175 -9.36 5.46 -10.15
N TYR A 176 -10.20 4.43 -9.96
CA TYR A 176 -11.08 4.38 -8.78
C TYR A 176 -10.34 4.11 -7.47
N LYS A 177 -9.20 3.38 -7.51
CA LYS A 177 -8.31 3.24 -6.35
C LYS A 177 -7.78 4.59 -5.88
N LEU A 178 -7.25 5.39 -6.82
CA LEU A 178 -6.71 6.72 -6.51
C LEU A 178 -7.80 7.67 -6.01
N GLU A 179 -8.97 7.67 -6.63
CA GLU A 179 -10.12 8.49 -6.21
C GLU A 179 -10.57 8.14 -4.79
N LEU A 180 -10.69 6.85 -4.46
CA LEU A 180 -11.03 6.37 -3.12
C LEU A 180 -10.01 6.84 -2.07
N LEU A 181 -8.73 6.66 -2.33
CA LEU A 181 -7.68 7.06 -1.39
C LEU A 181 -7.62 8.58 -1.21
N ASP A 182 -7.89 9.36 -2.25
CA ASP A 182 -7.98 10.83 -2.17
C ASP A 182 -9.15 11.25 -1.27
N ILE A 183 -10.32 10.62 -1.43
CA ILE A 183 -11.48 10.86 -0.57
C ILE A 183 -11.13 10.58 0.90
N LEU A 184 -10.50 9.42 1.18
CA LEU A 184 -10.10 9.06 2.55
C LEU A 184 -9.09 10.04 3.14
N LYS A 185 -8.11 10.50 2.35
CA LYS A 185 -7.15 11.54 2.76
C LYS A 185 -7.82 12.86 3.10
N ARG A 186 -8.74 13.33 2.26
CA ARG A 186 -9.50 14.56 2.53
C ARG A 186 -10.33 14.44 3.81
N MET A 187 -10.99 13.30 4.01
CA MET A 187 -11.78 13.06 5.23
C MET A 187 -10.91 13.07 6.48
N ALA A 188 -9.75 12.43 6.43
CA ALA A 188 -8.82 12.42 7.55
C ALA A 188 -8.30 13.83 7.87
N LYS A 189 -7.87 14.60 6.86
CA LYS A 189 -7.25 15.91 7.05
C LYS A 189 -8.23 17.04 7.30
N GLU A 190 -9.37 17.05 6.61
CA GLU A 190 -10.33 18.17 6.67
C GLU A 190 -11.39 17.97 7.75
N LYS A 191 -11.82 16.71 7.95
CA LYS A 191 -12.87 16.36 8.92
C LYS A 191 -12.33 15.70 10.20
N GLY A 192 -11.04 15.41 10.28
CA GLY A 192 -10.42 14.74 11.43
C GLY A 192 -10.89 13.30 11.64
N ILE A 193 -11.41 12.64 10.59
CA ILE A 193 -11.88 11.27 10.67
C ILE A 193 -10.67 10.34 10.64
N THR A 194 -10.58 9.46 11.62
CA THR A 194 -9.54 8.43 11.69
C THR A 194 -9.83 7.32 10.71
N VAL A 195 -8.81 6.79 10.02
CA VAL A 195 -8.97 5.70 9.05
C VAL A 195 -8.08 4.53 9.44
N LEU A 196 -8.68 3.36 9.60
CA LEU A 196 -7.96 2.09 9.77
C LEU A 196 -8.34 1.16 8.62
N MET A 197 -7.38 0.77 7.79
CA MET A 197 -7.67 -0.07 6.63
C MET A 197 -6.65 -1.16 6.40
N SER A 198 -7.02 -2.19 5.66
CA SER A 198 -6.08 -3.15 5.08
C SER A 198 -5.89 -2.87 3.59
N LEU A 199 -4.68 -3.01 3.08
CA LEU A 199 -4.35 -2.90 1.66
C LEU A 199 -3.44 -4.06 1.22
N HIS A 200 -3.61 -4.47 -0.04
CA HIS A 200 -2.70 -5.42 -0.70
C HIS A 200 -1.61 -4.71 -1.50
N GLU A 201 -1.92 -3.54 -2.04
CA GLU A 201 -1.00 -2.75 -2.85
C GLU A 201 -0.01 -2.00 -1.97
N ILE A 202 1.22 -2.50 -1.90
CA ILE A 202 2.31 -1.96 -1.08
C ILE A 202 2.60 -0.50 -1.44
N ASP A 203 2.64 -0.19 -2.74
CA ASP A 203 2.92 1.15 -3.25
C ASP A 203 1.83 2.16 -2.89
N LEU A 204 0.56 1.74 -2.84
CA LEU A 204 -0.54 2.59 -2.41
C LEU A 204 -0.51 2.81 -0.88
N ALA A 205 -0.22 1.75 -0.11
CA ALA A 205 -0.07 1.86 1.34
C ALA A 205 1.04 2.86 1.71
N GLN A 206 2.20 2.78 1.06
CA GLN A 206 3.33 3.70 1.25
C GLN A 206 2.94 5.17 0.98
N LYS A 207 2.08 5.42 -0.01
CA LYS A 207 1.72 6.77 -0.46
C LYS A 207 0.55 7.40 0.31
N CYS A 208 -0.28 6.61 0.96
CA CYS A 208 -1.50 7.12 1.58
C CYS A 208 -1.54 7.04 3.10
N ALA A 209 -0.79 6.15 3.73
CA ALA A 209 -0.85 5.95 5.17
C ALA A 209 0.07 6.90 5.94
N ASP A 210 -0.36 7.32 7.12
CA ASP A 210 0.48 8.00 8.10
C ASP A 210 1.29 6.96 8.92
N ARG A 211 0.71 5.77 9.13
CA ARG A 211 1.39 4.64 9.78
C ARG A 211 1.01 3.31 9.14
N ILE A 212 1.96 2.39 9.21
CA ILE A 212 1.86 1.03 8.66
C ILE A 212 1.95 0.02 9.78
N VAL A 213 1.10 -1.00 9.71
CA VAL A 213 1.15 -2.19 10.57
C VAL A 213 1.45 -3.40 9.70
N CYS A 214 2.62 -4.00 9.85
CA CYS A 214 3.03 -5.20 9.11
C CYS A 214 2.58 -6.46 9.85
N VAL A 215 1.68 -7.22 9.23
CA VAL A 215 1.10 -8.44 9.80
C VAL A 215 1.70 -9.66 9.11
N ARG A 216 2.42 -10.51 9.87
CA ARG A 216 3.02 -11.72 9.33
C ARG A 216 2.97 -12.86 10.36
N GLY A 217 2.52 -14.02 9.90
CA GLY A 217 2.41 -15.17 10.81
C GLY A 217 1.46 -14.89 11.97
N GLU A 218 1.95 -15.05 13.18
CA GLU A 218 1.17 -14.92 14.41
C GLU A 218 1.40 -13.58 15.16
N GLU A 219 2.08 -12.60 14.51
CA GLU A 219 2.54 -11.37 15.18
C GLU A 219 2.45 -10.12 14.28
N ILE A 220 2.60 -8.95 14.92
CA ILE A 220 2.90 -7.69 14.24
C ILE A 220 4.42 -7.59 14.10
N MET A 221 4.91 -7.78 12.87
CA MET A 221 6.34 -7.77 12.57
C MET A 221 6.97 -6.37 12.67
N ALA A 222 6.22 -5.34 12.26
CA ALA A 222 6.66 -3.95 12.33
C ALA A 222 5.45 -3.01 12.45
N TYR A 223 5.67 -1.86 13.12
CA TYR A 223 4.72 -0.76 13.20
C TYR A 223 5.49 0.56 13.25
N GLY A 224 5.17 1.49 12.34
CA GLY A 224 5.86 2.78 12.22
C GLY A 224 5.31 3.63 11.08
N THR A 225 6.00 4.73 10.77
CA THR A 225 5.71 5.53 9.58
C THR A 225 6.12 4.77 8.31
N PRO A 226 5.64 5.16 7.12
CA PRO A 226 6.10 4.56 5.87
C PRO A 226 7.64 4.59 5.75
N GLU A 227 8.28 5.68 6.13
CA GLU A 227 9.74 5.85 6.07
C GLU A 227 10.49 4.90 7.01
N GLU A 228 9.85 4.48 8.12
CA GLU A 228 10.41 3.51 9.08
C GLU A 228 10.19 2.05 8.70
N VAL A 229 9.21 1.78 7.82
CA VAL A 229 8.77 0.41 7.52
C VAL A 229 9.18 -0.04 6.12
N PHE A 230 9.13 0.84 5.10
CA PHE A 230 9.35 0.47 3.71
C PHE A 230 10.84 0.36 3.35
N TYR A 231 11.57 -0.47 4.07
CA TYR A 231 12.91 -0.91 3.72
C TYR A 231 12.87 -2.25 2.97
N GLU A 232 13.89 -2.49 2.13
CA GLU A 232 14.04 -3.73 1.35
C GLU A 232 13.90 -4.98 2.23
N GLU A 233 14.72 -5.08 3.29
CA GLU A 233 14.73 -6.22 4.20
C GLU A 233 13.37 -6.45 4.91
N THR A 234 12.68 -5.37 5.28
CA THR A 234 11.38 -5.46 5.96
C THR A 234 10.31 -6.01 5.03
N ILE A 235 10.23 -5.47 3.80
CA ILE A 235 9.20 -5.90 2.83
C ILE A 235 9.50 -7.29 2.30
N GLU A 236 10.76 -7.61 2.00
CA GLU A 236 11.16 -8.95 1.58
C GLU A 236 10.84 -10.01 2.63
N LYS A 237 11.15 -9.71 3.89
CA LYS A 237 10.80 -10.59 5.01
C LYS A 237 9.29 -10.69 5.21
N LEU A 238 8.53 -9.58 5.07
CA LEU A 238 7.08 -9.57 5.26
C LEU A 238 6.35 -10.50 4.28
N TYR A 239 6.83 -10.53 3.01
CA TYR A 239 6.17 -11.26 1.93
C TYR A 239 6.90 -12.53 1.48
N ASP A 240 7.97 -12.93 2.17
CA ASP A 240 8.82 -14.09 1.81
C ASP A 240 9.28 -14.02 0.34
N LEU A 241 9.91 -12.91 -0.05
CA LEU A 241 10.30 -12.65 -1.44
C LEU A 241 11.58 -13.40 -1.84
N ASP A 242 11.48 -14.71 -2.05
CA ASP A 242 12.61 -15.55 -2.53
C ASP A 242 12.95 -15.31 -3.99
N ASN A 243 11.96 -14.89 -4.80
CA ASN A 243 12.06 -14.75 -6.25
C ASN A 243 11.97 -13.30 -6.75
N GLY A 244 12.22 -12.34 -5.89
CA GLY A 244 12.16 -10.92 -6.20
C GLY A 244 12.83 -10.08 -5.15
N SER A 245 12.86 -8.79 -5.38
CA SER A 245 13.35 -7.79 -4.43
C SER A 245 12.46 -6.57 -4.43
N TYR A 246 12.41 -5.87 -3.31
CA TYR A 246 11.69 -4.61 -3.17
C TYR A 246 12.63 -3.43 -3.34
N ASN A 247 12.32 -2.55 -4.27
CA ASN A 247 13.06 -1.30 -4.45
C ASN A 247 12.37 -0.17 -3.66
N PRO A 248 12.94 0.29 -2.53
CA PRO A 248 12.33 1.31 -1.69
C PRO A 248 12.24 2.69 -2.36
N LEU A 249 13.11 3.01 -3.32
CA LEU A 249 13.10 4.31 -4.01
C LEU A 249 11.93 4.44 -4.99
N SER A 250 11.57 3.35 -5.67
CA SER A 250 10.44 3.33 -6.61
C SER A 250 9.15 2.79 -5.99
N GLY A 251 9.25 2.16 -4.81
CA GLY A 251 8.12 1.47 -4.18
C GLY A 251 7.66 0.24 -4.97
N SER A 252 8.51 -0.32 -5.84
CA SER A 252 8.16 -1.40 -6.77
C SER A 252 8.88 -2.70 -6.45
N LEU A 253 8.25 -3.81 -6.86
CA LEU A 253 8.85 -5.14 -6.85
C LEU A 253 9.58 -5.38 -8.17
N GLU A 254 10.78 -5.91 -8.11
CA GLU A 254 11.54 -6.40 -9.25
C GLU A 254 11.70 -7.92 -9.17
N LEU A 255 11.68 -8.59 -10.31
CA LEU A 255 11.92 -10.03 -10.37
C LEU A 255 13.39 -10.33 -10.10
N LYS A 256 13.68 -11.54 -9.61
CA LYS A 256 15.06 -12.00 -9.35
C LYS A 256 15.92 -11.89 -10.61
N LYS A 257 17.20 -11.51 -10.40
CA LYS A 257 18.21 -11.47 -11.46
C LYS A 257 18.36 -12.83 -12.15
N THR A 258 18.69 -12.81 -13.42
CA THR A 258 19.05 -14.01 -14.17
C THR A 258 20.40 -14.53 -13.68
N GLU A 259 20.49 -15.82 -13.36
CA GLU A 259 21.71 -16.47 -12.91
C GLU A 259 22.63 -16.80 -14.10
N GLY A 260 23.92 -16.74 -13.88
CA GLY A 260 24.94 -17.08 -14.88
C GLY A 260 25.96 -15.97 -15.11
N GLU A 261 26.98 -16.30 -15.90
CA GLU A 261 27.96 -15.30 -16.33
C GLU A 261 27.32 -14.35 -17.34
N PRO A 262 27.61 -13.03 -17.26
CA PRO A 262 26.98 -12.04 -18.12
C PRO A 262 27.32 -12.24 -19.60
N GLU A 263 26.27 -12.37 -20.41
CA GLU A 263 26.37 -12.43 -21.86
C GLU A 263 26.36 -11.06 -22.51
N VAL A 264 25.75 -10.09 -21.85
CA VAL A 264 25.53 -8.73 -22.34
C VAL A 264 26.12 -7.74 -21.37
N PHE A 265 26.90 -6.78 -21.88
CA PHE A 265 27.32 -5.62 -21.11
C PHE A 265 26.47 -4.39 -21.50
N VAL A 266 25.82 -3.77 -20.53
CA VAL A 266 24.95 -2.59 -20.78
C VAL A 266 25.63 -1.34 -20.25
N ILE A 267 25.87 -0.40 -21.14
CA ILE A 267 26.39 0.93 -20.83
C ILE A 267 25.23 1.91 -20.81
N SER A 268 24.95 2.52 -19.65
CA SER A 268 23.78 3.38 -19.46
C SER A 268 24.02 4.46 -18.40
N SER A 269 23.14 5.43 -18.33
CA SER A 269 23.00 6.38 -17.22
C SER A 269 21.64 7.07 -17.24
N GLY A 270 21.22 7.60 -16.08
CA GLY A 270 20.07 8.49 -15.98
C GLY A 270 18.71 7.82 -16.27
N GLY A 271 18.57 6.52 -16.02
CA GLY A 271 17.34 5.77 -16.22
C GLY A 271 17.21 5.10 -17.60
N ASN A 272 18.15 5.33 -18.53
CA ASN A 272 18.10 4.75 -19.88
C ASN A 272 18.36 3.24 -19.88
N GLY A 273 19.06 2.71 -18.89
CA GLY A 273 19.39 1.28 -18.76
C GLY A 273 18.22 0.44 -18.26
N THR A 274 17.41 0.98 -17.35
CA THR A 274 16.34 0.23 -16.68
C THR A 274 15.39 -0.51 -17.63
N PRO A 275 14.90 0.07 -18.76
CA PRO A 275 14.06 -0.67 -19.72
C PRO A 275 14.79 -1.86 -20.35
N ILE A 276 16.09 -1.71 -20.61
CA ILE A 276 16.94 -2.76 -21.22
C ILE A 276 17.20 -3.88 -20.20
N TYR A 277 17.51 -3.54 -18.95
CA TYR A 277 17.69 -4.51 -17.86
C TYR A 277 16.46 -5.41 -17.70
N ARG A 278 15.25 -4.79 -17.65
CA ARG A 278 13.99 -5.52 -17.58
C ARG A 278 13.72 -6.36 -18.83
N LYS A 279 14.17 -5.91 -20.00
CA LYS A 279 14.09 -6.71 -21.24
C LYS A 279 14.98 -7.95 -21.16
N LEU A 280 16.25 -7.79 -20.81
CA LEU A 280 17.21 -8.88 -20.67
C LEU A 280 16.77 -9.89 -19.61
N GLN A 281 16.25 -9.39 -18.47
CA GLN A 281 15.68 -10.24 -17.42
C GLN A 281 14.51 -11.09 -17.95
N ARG A 282 13.56 -10.49 -18.71
CA ARG A 282 12.44 -11.25 -19.33
C ARG A 282 12.92 -12.27 -20.37
N GLU A 283 14.03 -12.01 -21.05
CA GLU A 283 14.64 -12.92 -22.01
C GLU A 283 15.47 -14.03 -21.34
N GLY A 284 15.62 -14.00 -20.02
CA GLY A 284 16.43 -14.96 -19.28
C GLY A 284 17.94 -14.81 -19.53
N ARG A 285 18.38 -13.64 -20.00
CA ARG A 285 19.79 -13.38 -20.36
C ARG A 285 20.53 -12.68 -19.23
N PRO A 286 21.56 -13.31 -18.64
CA PRO A 286 22.39 -12.67 -17.64
C PRO A 286 23.18 -11.52 -18.25
N PHE A 287 23.24 -10.38 -17.53
CA PHE A 287 23.92 -9.20 -18.01
C PHE A 287 24.73 -8.52 -16.91
N ALA A 288 25.75 -7.79 -17.34
CA ALA A 288 26.47 -6.83 -16.50
C ALA A 288 26.08 -5.39 -16.88
N ALA A 289 26.09 -4.50 -15.91
CA ALA A 289 25.84 -3.07 -16.12
C ALA A 289 27.00 -2.24 -15.58
N GLY A 290 27.36 -1.17 -16.30
CA GLY A 290 28.42 -0.26 -15.85
C GLY A 290 28.89 0.71 -16.93
N ILE A 291 29.71 1.70 -16.59
CA ILE A 291 30.05 2.11 -15.22
C ILE A 291 28.91 2.96 -14.69
N LEU A 292 28.32 2.58 -13.55
CA LEU A 292 27.23 3.30 -12.93
C LEU A 292 27.70 3.99 -11.66
N TYR A 293 27.31 5.24 -11.47
CA TYR A 293 27.44 5.90 -10.17
C TYR A 293 26.42 5.36 -9.18
N THR A 294 26.80 5.19 -7.91
CA THR A 294 25.91 4.59 -6.90
C THR A 294 24.66 5.42 -6.61
N ASN A 295 24.65 6.70 -7.00
CA ASN A 295 23.49 7.60 -6.95
C ASN A 295 22.70 7.67 -8.28
N ASP A 296 23.08 6.92 -9.31
CA ASP A 296 22.33 6.87 -10.57
C ASP A 296 21.03 6.05 -10.41
N VAL A 297 19.98 6.47 -11.09
CA VAL A 297 18.69 5.76 -11.11
C VAL A 297 18.87 4.34 -11.69
N ASP A 298 19.70 4.18 -12.72
CA ASP A 298 19.97 2.87 -13.32
C ASP A 298 20.72 1.93 -12.36
N TYR A 299 21.54 2.46 -11.44
CA TYR A 299 22.19 1.65 -10.41
C TYR A 299 21.17 0.90 -9.54
N GLN A 300 20.09 1.58 -9.15
CA GLN A 300 19.08 0.97 -8.28
C GLN A 300 18.36 -0.21 -8.94
N ALA A 301 18.12 -0.13 -10.25
CA ALA A 301 17.56 -1.24 -11.01
C ALA A 301 18.62 -2.33 -11.30
N ALA A 302 19.83 -1.93 -11.66
CA ALA A 302 20.92 -2.86 -11.94
C ALA A 302 21.28 -3.72 -10.71
N ARG A 303 21.28 -3.12 -9.51
CA ARG A 303 21.57 -3.82 -8.25
C ARG A 303 20.71 -5.08 -8.04
N VAL A 304 19.46 -5.03 -8.50
CA VAL A 304 18.51 -6.14 -8.37
C VAL A 304 18.54 -7.07 -9.59
N LEU A 305 18.68 -6.52 -10.79
CA LEU A 305 18.46 -7.24 -12.04
C LEU A 305 19.74 -7.76 -12.69
N ALA A 306 20.89 -7.09 -12.51
CA ALA A 306 22.16 -7.47 -13.14
C ALA A 306 22.86 -8.59 -12.38
N SER A 307 23.51 -9.50 -13.10
CA SER A 307 24.38 -10.52 -12.50
C SER A 307 25.69 -9.92 -11.98
N LYS A 308 26.21 -8.88 -12.65
CA LYS A 308 27.40 -8.12 -12.22
C LYS A 308 27.18 -6.63 -12.46
N ILE A 309 27.75 -5.78 -11.59
CA ILE A 309 27.70 -4.31 -11.72
C ILE A 309 29.09 -3.76 -11.52
N ILE A 310 29.43 -2.77 -12.34
CA ILE A 310 30.67 -1.98 -12.19
C ILE A 310 30.24 -0.57 -11.78
N THR A 311 30.71 -0.13 -10.62
CA THR A 311 30.28 1.12 -10.01
C THR A 311 31.43 2.08 -9.75
N GLU A 312 31.10 3.35 -9.68
CA GLU A 312 31.97 4.40 -9.19
C GLU A 312 31.23 5.24 -8.12
N GLU A 313 32.01 5.91 -7.27
CA GLU A 313 31.45 6.80 -6.25
C GLU A 313 30.85 8.06 -6.86
N PRO A 314 29.76 8.59 -6.28
CA PRO A 314 29.09 9.77 -6.80
C PRO A 314 30.02 10.97 -6.92
N PHE A 315 29.94 11.66 -8.07
CA PHE A 315 30.67 12.88 -8.38
C PHE A 315 32.20 12.75 -8.50
N GLU A 316 32.76 11.56 -8.29
CA GLU A 316 34.18 11.28 -8.50
C GLU A 316 34.51 11.02 -9.99
N GLU A 317 35.73 11.22 -10.38
CA GLU A 317 36.19 10.77 -11.68
C GLU A 317 36.34 9.27 -11.73
N ILE A 318 35.96 8.65 -12.87
CA ILE A 318 36.09 7.21 -13.05
C ILE A 318 37.55 6.80 -12.84
N SER A 319 37.81 6.01 -11.83
CA SER A 319 39.13 5.51 -11.47
C SER A 319 39.71 4.56 -12.54
N ASP A 320 41.03 4.46 -12.60
CA ASP A 320 41.72 3.53 -13.54
C ASP A 320 41.29 2.08 -13.29
N ASN A 321 41.08 1.70 -12.03
CA ASN A 321 40.66 0.39 -11.67
C ASN A 321 39.24 0.08 -12.16
N THR A 322 38.30 0.99 -11.91
CA THR A 322 36.90 0.85 -12.36
C THR A 322 36.82 0.81 -13.89
N TYR A 323 37.59 1.67 -14.56
CA TYR A 323 37.64 1.69 -16.02
C TYR A 323 38.16 0.37 -16.59
N LYS A 324 39.27 -0.17 -16.05
CA LYS A 324 39.87 -1.43 -16.47
C LYS A 324 38.96 -2.63 -16.20
N ASN A 325 38.21 -2.60 -15.09
CA ASN A 325 37.21 -3.62 -14.81
C ASN A 325 36.07 -3.59 -15.84
N ALA A 326 35.69 -2.43 -16.33
CA ALA A 326 34.68 -2.29 -17.39
C ALA A 326 35.19 -2.83 -18.74
N GLU A 327 36.44 -2.53 -19.13
CA GLU A 327 37.06 -3.09 -20.33
C GLU A 327 37.10 -4.63 -20.26
N ASN A 328 37.58 -5.19 -19.15
CA ASN A 328 37.62 -6.64 -18.94
C ASN A 328 36.22 -7.28 -19.02
N MET A 329 35.19 -6.59 -18.55
CA MET A 329 33.82 -7.10 -18.61
C MET A 329 33.27 -7.04 -20.03
N ILE A 330 33.59 -5.98 -20.80
CA ILE A 330 33.24 -5.88 -22.22
C ILE A 330 33.84 -7.06 -22.99
N ASP A 331 35.13 -7.38 -22.75
CA ASP A 331 35.83 -8.48 -23.43
C ASP A 331 35.25 -9.86 -23.09
N GLN A 332 34.63 -10.03 -21.92
CA GLN A 332 33.99 -11.26 -21.49
C GLN A 332 32.57 -11.42 -22.04
N CYS A 333 31.90 -10.35 -22.40
CA CYS A 333 30.52 -10.36 -22.89
C CYS A 333 30.47 -10.55 -24.42
N GLN A 334 29.45 -11.26 -24.89
CA GLN A 334 29.25 -11.48 -26.33
C GLN A 334 28.68 -10.25 -27.04
N ILE A 335 27.93 -9.43 -26.29
CA ILE A 335 27.19 -8.28 -26.82
C ILE A 335 27.40 -7.09 -25.89
N VAL A 336 27.64 -5.93 -26.48
CA VAL A 336 27.61 -4.64 -25.76
C VAL A 336 26.43 -3.82 -26.24
N VAL A 337 25.66 -3.30 -25.30
CA VAL A 337 24.50 -2.45 -25.57
C VAL A 337 24.75 -1.06 -25.02
N ASN A 338 24.78 -0.08 -25.89
CA ASN A 338 24.76 1.33 -25.51
C ASN A 338 23.31 1.79 -25.37
N ALA A 339 22.86 1.95 -24.13
CA ALA A 339 21.51 2.43 -23.81
C ALA A 339 21.40 3.96 -23.78
N GLY A 340 22.53 4.65 -23.95
CA GLY A 340 22.63 6.10 -23.84
C GLY A 340 23.25 6.52 -22.50
N VAL A 341 24.30 7.32 -22.60
CA VAL A 341 25.02 7.88 -21.45
C VAL A 341 25.12 9.39 -21.61
N HIS A 342 24.73 10.12 -20.56
CA HIS A 342 25.00 11.54 -20.46
C HIS A 342 26.45 11.75 -19.98
N ILE A 343 27.29 12.35 -20.82
CA ILE A 343 28.72 12.54 -20.52
C ILE A 343 28.96 13.95 -19.98
N GLY A 344 29.42 14.02 -18.74
CA GLY A 344 29.87 15.25 -18.06
C GLY A 344 31.36 15.25 -17.71
N SER A 345 31.75 16.13 -16.79
CA SER A 345 33.14 16.24 -16.35
C SER A 345 33.64 15.02 -15.59
N CYS A 346 32.83 14.48 -14.65
CA CYS A 346 33.24 13.36 -13.81
C CYS A 346 33.34 12.04 -14.60
N ASN A 347 32.45 11.84 -15.58
CA ASN A 347 32.39 10.61 -16.36
C ASN A 347 32.88 10.72 -17.80
N HIS A 348 33.76 11.72 -18.11
CA HIS A 348 34.27 11.95 -19.46
C HIS A 348 34.91 10.68 -20.08
N ARG A 349 35.49 9.81 -19.26
CA ARG A 349 36.09 8.52 -19.68
C ARG A 349 35.07 7.55 -20.29
N MET A 350 33.75 7.72 -20.04
CA MET A 350 32.69 6.94 -20.70
C MET A 350 32.74 7.11 -22.23
N ARG A 351 33.25 8.25 -22.76
CA ARG A 351 33.44 8.42 -24.22
C ARG A 351 34.42 7.39 -24.76
N ASN A 352 35.53 7.19 -24.04
CA ASN A 352 36.54 6.21 -24.44
C ASN A 352 36.03 4.78 -24.30
N LEU A 353 35.25 4.51 -23.24
CA LEU A 353 34.63 3.19 -23.05
C LEU A 353 33.63 2.86 -24.17
N LEU A 354 32.85 3.84 -24.62
CA LEU A 354 31.95 3.67 -25.77
C LEU A 354 32.68 3.44 -27.10
N GLN A 355 33.88 4.02 -27.26
CA GLN A 355 34.74 3.75 -28.44
C GLN A 355 35.38 2.36 -28.36
N TYR A 356 35.81 1.94 -27.18
CA TYR A 356 36.35 0.59 -26.94
C TYR A 356 35.33 -0.52 -27.22
N ALA A 357 34.03 -0.24 -26.94
CA ALA A 357 32.94 -1.19 -27.10
C ALA A 357 32.39 -1.33 -28.53
N GLN A 358 32.94 -0.59 -29.50
CA GLN A 358 32.57 -0.65 -30.94
C GLN A 358 33.43 -1.68 -31.68
#